data_3056a332b985fdba665ee0b2b0151e8d
#
_entry.id   3056a332b985fdba665ee0b2b0151e8d
#
_cell.length_a   1.000
_cell.length_b   1.000
_cell.length_c   1.000
_cell.angle_alpha   90.00
_cell.angle_beta   90.00
_cell.angle_gamma   90.00
#
_symmetry.space_group_name_H-M   'P 1'
#
loop_
_entity.id
_entity.type
_entity.pdbx_description
1 polymer ?
#
loop_
_entity_poly.entity_id
_entity_poly.type
_entity_poly.pdbx_seq_one_letter_code
_entity_poly.pdbx_strand_id
1 'polypeptide(L)'
;SEINTMSDLSLGFQRLAELQGIRLVQGLFTRSRLGSVRQREVADGREIRTWPAQYQPADTFRGHFEFGLKYEWLHFEFFSRLFAALDPAEVAAWVREEPTGRYARRTAFLYEWFTGRRLDVPDTAANMGYDDAIDGGQYLAAPRPERVRRWRVNDNLPGSPAFCPLVYLGPEAERGWLYDVAAGVQRLDDTYGPELLLRSAAWLTFKESRASFAVEHEADQDHKVRRFAAAIGEFSGRLDDPMSPEHLLTLQQAVLGPRA
;
A
#
# COMPACT_ATOMS: atom_id res chain seq x y z
N SER A 1 -17.26 -2.15 -41.27
CA SER A 1 -16.11 -1.80 -40.39
C SER A 1 -16.53 -1.36 -38.98
N GLU A 2 -17.66 -1.83 -38.44
CA GLU A 2 -18.21 -1.41 -37.14
C GLU A 2 -18.05 -2.44 -36.01
N ILE A 3 -17.24 -3.45 -36.21
CA ILE A 3 -17.14 -4.60 -35.25
C ILE A 3 -16.06 -4.36 -34.16
N ASN A 4 -15.30 -3.27 -34.20
CA ASN A 4 -14.12 -3.12 -33.32
C ASN A 4 -14.27 -2.10 -32.16
N THR A 5 -15.47 -1.54 -31.92
CA THR A 5 -15.66 -0.47 -30.94
C THR A 5 -16.11 -0.94 -29.55
N MET A 6 -16.56 -2.20 -29.38
CA MET A 6 -16.99 -2.71 -28.06
C MET A 6 -15.85 -3.32 -27.22
N SER A 7 -14.71 -3.66 -27.81
CA SER A 7 -13.62 -4.35 -27.08
C SER A 7 -12.67 -3.42 -26.33
N ASP A 8 -12.90 -2.12 -26.34
CA ASP A 8 -11.96 -1.13 -25.76
C ASP A 8 -12.60 -0.24 -24.67
N LEU A 9 -13.83 -0.54 -24.26
CA LEU A 9 -14.48 0.24 -23.21
C LEU A 9 -13.86 -0.12 -21.87
N SER A 10 -13.14 0.85 -21.27
CA SER A 10 -12.58 0.73 -19.93
C SER A 10 -13.68 0.66 -18.87
N LEU A 11 -13.43 -0.10 -17.81
CA LEU A 11 -14.32 -0.27 -16.66
C LEU A 11 -13.62 0.14 -15.36
N GLY A 12 -14.38 0.26 -14.28
CA GLY A 12 -13.86 0.44 -12.94
C GLY A 12 -13.05 1.72 -12.75
N PHE A 13 -11.93 1.63 -12.06
CA PHE A 13 -11.09 2.77 -11.72
C PHE A 13 -10.46 3.43 -12.95
N GLN A 14 -10.13 2.66 -13.99
CA GLN A 14 -9.60 3.20 -15.23
C GLN A 14 -10.63 4.12 -15.91
N ARG A 15 -11.90 3.70 -15.97
CA ARG A 15 -12.98 4.52 -16.55
C ARG A 15 -13.18 5.80 -15.78
N LEU A 16 -13.17 5.76 -14.44
CA LEU A 16 -13.29 6.96 -13.61
C LEU A 16 -12.09 7.90 -13.80
N ALA A 17 -10.88 7.35 -13.92
CA ALA A 17 -9.70 8.17 -14.17
C ALA A 17 -9.80 8.92 -15.50
N GLU A 18 -10.32 8.26 -16.54
CA GLU A 18 -10.57 8.86 -17.86
C GLU A 18 -11.66 9.94 -17.79
N LEU A 19 -12.81 9.64 -17.19
CA LEU A 19 -13.93 10.58 -17.07
C LEU A 19 -13.55 11.85 -16.29
N GLN A 20 -12.72 11.73 -15.27
CA GLN A 20 -12.29 12.85 -14.41
C GLN A 20 -10.94 13.46 -14.84
N GLY A 21 -10.34 12.97 -15.92
CA GLY A 21 -9.05 13.48 -16.41
C GLY A 21 -7.90 13.28 -15.41
N ILE A 22 -7.96 12.24 -14.56
CA ILE A 22 -6.98 11.99 -13.51
C ILE A 22 -5.71 11.39 -14.10
N ARG A 23 -4.59 12.06 -13.87
CA ARG A 23 -3.25 11.56 -14.21
C ARG A 23 -2.59 11.01 -12.95
N LEU A 24 -2.05 9.80 -13.03
CA LEU A 24 -1.38 9.11 -11.94
C LEU A 24 0.13 9.06 -12.19
N VAL A 25 0.92 9.18 -11.13
CA VAL A 25 2.38 8.98 -11.19
C VAL A 25 2.66 7.49 -11.42
N GLN A 26 1.98 6.63 -10.66
CA GLN A 26 1.97 5.19 -10.92
C GLN A 26 0.63 4.83 -11.54
N GLY A 27 0.64 4.20 -12.73
CA GLY A 27 -0.60 3.76 -13.36
C GLY A 27 -1.29 2.66 -12.54
N LEU A 28 -2.61 2.54 -12.71
CA LEU A 28 -3.41 1.50 -12.05
C LEU A 28 -2.82 0.11 -12.29
N PHE A 29 -2.76 -0.69 -11.24
CA PHE A 29 -2.27 -2.08 -11.29
C PHE A 29 -3.23 -2.99 -12.05
N THR A 30 -4.54 -2.77 -11.92
CA THR A 30 -5.57 -3.48 -12.66
C THR A 30 -6.23 -2.55 -13.66
N ARG A 31 -6.40 -3.03 -14.89
CA ARG A 31 -7.21 -2.40 -15.92
C ARG A 31 -8.29 -3.38 -16.34
N SER A 32 -9.53 -2.95 -16.22
CA SER A 32 -10.69 -3.75 -16.64
C SER A 32 -11.26 -3.19 -17.94
N ARG A 33 -11.63 -4.12 -18.84
CA ARG A 33 -12.29 -3.78 -20.12
C ARG A 33 -13.42 -4.76 -20.43
N LEU A 34 -14.36 -4.35 -21.28
CA LEU A 34 -15.37 -5.25 -21.80
C LEU A 34 -14.79 -6.20 -22.85
N GLY A 35 -15.34 -7.39 -22.94
CA GLY A 35 -15.05 -8.38 -23.97
C GLY A 35 -16.03 -9.53 -23.96
N SER A 36 -15.79 -10.54 -24.78
CA SER A 36 -16.71 -11.68 -24.95
C SER A 36 -16.61 -12.73 -23.83
N VAL A 37 -15.42 -12.88 -23.24
CA VAL A 37 -15.14 -13.88 -22.19
C VAL A 37 -14.41 -13.26 -21.03
N ARG A 38 -14.58 -13.84 -19.85
CA ARG A 38 -13.82 -13.47 -18.67
C ARG A 38 -12.39 -13.97 -18.80
N GLN A 39 -11.42 -13.05 -18.82
CA GLN A 39 -10.01 -13.34 -18.97
C GLN A 39 -9.16 -12.48 -18.04
N ARG A 40 -8.04 -13.03 -17.62
CA ARG A 40 -7.02 -12.33 -16.82
C ARG A 40 -5.67 -12.52 -17.50
N GLU A 41 -5.01 -11.42 -17.77
CA GLU A 41 -3.67 -11.38 -18.36
C GLU A 41 -2.76 -10.52 -17.46
N VAL A 42 -1.48 -10.85 -17.40
CA VAL A 42 -0.47 -10.03 -16.75
C VAL A 42 0.55 -9.62 -17.80
N ALA A 43 0.65 -8.33 -18.05
CA ALA A 43 1.60 -7.77 -18.99
C ALA A 43 2.28 -6.53 -18.36
N ASP A 44 3.60 -6.45 -18.47
CA ASP A 44 4.41 -5.32 -17.96
C ASP A 44 4.14 -4.96 -16.49
N GLY A 45 3.97 -5.99 -15.64
CA GLY A 45 3.67 -5.83 -14.22
C GLY A 45 2.27 -5.31 -13.90
N ARG A 46 1.38 -5.26 -14.89
CA ARG A 46 -0.02 -4.86 -14.76
C ARG A 46 -0.96 -5.99 -15.08
N GLU A 47 -2.08 -6.00 -14.41
CA GLU A 47 -3.14 -6.97 -14.63
C GLU A 47 -4.22 -6.39 -15.52
N ILE A 48 -4.50 -7.05 -16.64
CA ILE A 48 -5.61 -6.72 -17.55
C ILE A 48 -6.72 -7.74 -17.33
N ARG A 49 -7.91 -7.27 -16.98
CA ARG A 49 -9.11 -8.09 -16.78
C ARG A 49 -10.14 -7.78 -17.84
N THR A 50 -10.50 -8.80 -18.61
CA THR A 50 -11.60 -8.71 -19.58
C THR A 50 -12.86 -9.30 -18.99
N TRP A 51 -13.97 -8.59 -19.13
CA TRP A 51 -15.25 -8.91 -18.52
C TRP A 51 -16.36 -9.02 -19.56
N PRO A 52 -17.22 -10.07 -19.50
CA PRO A 52 -18.40 -10.15 -20.34
C PRO A 52 -19.40 -9.01 -20.05
N ALA A 53 -20.25 -8.68 -21.04
CA ALA A 53 -21.20 -7.58 -20.98
C ALA A 53 -22.10 -7.57 -19.72
N GLN A 54 -22.43 -8.73 -19.18
CA GLN A 54 -23.22 -8.86 -17.95
C GLN A 54 -22.58 -8.25 -16.71
N TYR A 55 -21.27 -7.98 -16.75
CA TYR A 55 -20.51 -7.32 -15.66
C TYR A 55 -20.37 -5.82 -15.87
N GLN A 56 -20.89 -5.28 -16.99
CA GLN A 56 -20.79 -3.86 -17.28
C GLN A 56 -21.55 -3.05 -16.22
N PRO A 57 -20.85 -2.18 -15.45
CA PRO A 57 -21.54 -1.30 -14.51
C PRO A 57 -22.25 -0.17 -15.24
N ALA A 58 -23.18 0.50 -14.56
CA ALA A 58 -23.70 1.78 -15.03
C ALA A 58 -22.53 2.78 -15.21
N ASP A 59 -22.58 3.60 -16.27
CA ASP A 59 -21.52 4.58 -16.58
C ASP A 59 -21.65 5.83 -15.68
N THR A 60 -21.55 5.59 -14.36
CA THR A 60 -21.65 6.57 -13.28
C THR A 60 -20.47 6.38 -12.31
N PHE A 61 -20.21 7.41 -11.49
CA PHE A 61 -19.24 7.29 -10.39
C PHE A 61 -19.51 6.03 -9.56
N ARG A 62 -20.73 5.87 -9.04
CA ARG A 62 -21.12 4.73 -8.22
C ARG A 62 -20.85 3.40 -8.93
N GLY A 63 -21.33 3.26 -10.17
CA GLY A 63 -21.24 2.00 -10.90
C GLY A 63 -19.78 1.55 -11.06
N HIS A 64 -18.92 2.45 -11.52
CA HIS A 64 -17.51 2.14 -11.76
C HIS A 64 -16.69 2.05 -10.47
N PHE A 65 -16.98 2.86 -9.44
CA PHE A 65 -16.26 2.80 -8.18
C PHE A 65 -16.58 1.51 -7.40
N GLU A 66 -17.86 1.12 -7.36
CA GLU A 66 -18.29 -0.15 -6.77
C GLU A 66 -17.69 -1.34 -7.52
N PHE A 67 -17.68 -1.31 -8.85
CA PHE A 67 -17.03 -2.32 -9.67
C PHE A 67 -15.54 -2.44 -9.32
N GLY A 68 -14.83 -1.32 -9.24
CA GLY A 68 -13.43 -1.30 -8.86
C GLY A 68 -13.18 -1.88 -7.48
N LEU A 69 -13.98 -1.50 -6.47
CA LEU A 69 -13.89 -2.05 -5.12
C LEU A 69 -14.15 -3.57 -5.04
N LYS A 70 -14.92 -4.12 -5.98
CA LYS A 70 -15.23 -5.57 -6.07
C LYS A 70 -14.16 -6.36 -6.79
N TYR A 71 -13.58 -5.78 -7.82
CA TYR A 71 -12.87 -6.56 -8.83
C TYR A 71 -11.47 -6.06 -9.17
N GLU A 72 -11.01 -4.92 -8.65
CA GLU A 72 -9.72 -4.34 -8.99
C GLU A 72 -8.84 -4.16 -7.76
N TRP A 73 -7.54 -4.04 -7.99
CA TRP A 73 -6.61 -3.66 -6.94
C TRP A 73 -6.83 -2.21 -6.53
N LEU A 74 -6.88 -1.95 -5.23
CA LEU A 74 -7.01 -0.60 -4.70
C LEU A 74 -5.78 0.23 -5.09
N HIS A 75 -5.97 1.53 -5.30
CA HIS A 75 -4.91 2.47 -5.64
C HIS A 75 -5.12 3.80 -4.92
N PHE A 76 -4.36 4.06 -3.88
CA PHE A 76 -4.64 5.19 -2.98
C PHE A 76 -4.30 6.55 -3.59
N GLU A 77 -3.30 6.66 -4.46
CA GLU A 77 -3.09 7.89 -5.24
C GLU A 77 -4.33 8.21 -6.10
N PHE A 78 -4.91 7.20 -6.75
CA PHE A 78 -6.12 7.37 -7.52
C PHE A 78 -7.28 7.83 -6.63
N PHE A 79 -7.51 7.20 -5.47
CA PHE A 79 -8.59 7.57 -4.55
C PHE A 79 -8.41 9.01 -4.05
N SER A 80 -7.22 9.40 -3.64
CA SER A 80 -6.92 10.76 -3.19
C SER A 80 -7.24 11.79 -4.27
N ARG A 81 -6.80 11.55 -5.50
CA ARG A 81 -7.06 12.47 -6.64
C ARG A 81 -8.53 12.49 -7.05
N LEU A 82 -9.17 11.32 -7.10
CA LEU A 82 -10.57 11.19 -7.44
C LEU A 82 -11.46 11.95 -6.44
N PHE A 83 -11.30 11.69 -5.14
CA PHE A 83 -12.12 12.34 -4.11
C PHE A 83 -11.84 13.83 -3.96
N ALA A 84 -10.66 14.31 -4.34
CA ALA A 84 -10.37 15.73 -4.40
C ALA A 84 -11.11 16.44 -5.55
N ALA A 85 -11.33 15.73 -6.68
CA ALA A 85 -12.01 16.27 -7.87
C ALA A 85 -13.53 16.04 -7.87
N LEU A 86 -14.01 15.03 -7.13
CA LEU A 86 -15.39 14.59 -7.14
C LEU A 86 -16.30 15.56 -6.36
N ASP A 87 -17.51 15.80 -6.88
CA ASP A 87 -18.57 16.45 -6.12
C ASP A 87 -18.99 15.54 -4.94
N PRO A 88 -18.87 16.00 -3.68
CA PRO A 88 -19.31 15.21 -2.51
C PRO A 88 -20.77 14.77 -2.58
N ALA A 89 -21.60 15.48 -3.34
CA ALA A 89 -22.98 15.14 -3.54
C ALA A 89 -23.18 13.75 -4.20
N GLU A 90 -22.26 13.31 -5.04
CA GLU A 90 -22.31 11.98 -5.67
C GLU A 90 -22.14 10.85 -4.64
N VAL A 91 -21.18 10.98 -3.72
CA VAL A 91 -21.00 10.02 -2.63
C VAL A 91 -22.19 10.07 -1.67
N ALA A 92 -22.64 11.29 -1.32
CA ALA A 92 -23.79 11.49 -0.44
C ALA A 92 -25.09 10.90 -1.02
N ALA A 93 -25.32 11.03 -2.32
CA ALA A 93 -26.47 10.43 -3.00
C ALA A 93 -26.43 8.90 -2.90
N TRP A 94 -25.29 8.28 -3.17
CA TRP A 94 -25.14 6.83 -3.05
C TRP A 94 -25.43 6.33 -1.62
N VAL A 95 -24.88 7.02 -0.60
CA VAL A 95 -25.15 6.67 0.80
C VAL A 95 -26.62 6.81 1.18
N ARG A 96 -27.33 7.85 0.66
CA ARG A 96 -28.77 8.01 0.91
C ARG A 96 -29.61 6.90 0.28
N GLU A 97 -29.22 6.46 -0.92
CA GLU A 97 -29.88 5.36 -1.62
C GLU A 97 -29.62 4.00 -0.97
N GLU A 98 -28.41 3.78 -0.48
CA GLU A 98 -27.97 2.52 0.14
C GLU A 98 -27.28 2.72 1.49
N PRO A 99 -28.00 3.22 2.52
CA PRO A 99 -27.39 3.59 3.81
C PRO A 99 -26.80 2.40 4.57
N THR A 100 -27.19 1.18 4.24
CA THR A 100 -26.66 -0.07 4.82
C THR A 100 -25.70 -0.80 3.88
N GLY A 101 -25.56 -0.33 2.65
CA GLY A 101 -24.73 -0.94 1.63
C GLY A 101 -23.26 -0.96 2.02
N ARG A 102 -22.62 -2.13 1.97
CA ARG A 102 -21.21 -2.29 2.32
C ARG A 102 -20.30 -1.35 1.54
N TYR A 103 -20.51 -1.26 0.23
CA TYR A 103 -19.66 -0.44 -0.64
C TYR A 103 -19.94 1.05 -0.50
N ALA A 104 -21.21 1.44 -0.30
CA ALA A 104 -21.57 2.83 -0.01
C ALA A 104 -20.89 3.32 1.28
N ARG A 105 -20.96 2.54 2.36
CA ARG A 105 -20.35 2.86 3.65
C ARG A 105 -18.82 2.93 3.58
N ARG A 106 -18.19 1.97 2.89
CA ARG A 106 -16.74 1.99 2.67
C ARG A 106 -16.30 3.19 1.82
N THR A 107 -17.06 3.52 0.78
CA THR A 107 -16.77 4.69 -0.07
C THR A 107 -16.89 5.99 0.72
N ALA A 108 -17.94 6.14 1.53
CA ALA A 108 -18.12 7.32 2.38
C ALA A 108 -16.99 7.46 3.43
N PHE A 109 -16.62 6.36 4.07
CA PHE A 109 -15.48 6.33 4.97
C PHE A 109 -14.18 6.77 4.25
N LEU A 110 -13.86 6.17 3.11
CA LEU A 110 -12.67 6.50 2.33
C LEU A 110 -12.68 7.95 1.86
N TYR A 111 -13.85 8.45 1.43
CA TYR A 111 -13.99 9.85 1.05
C TYR A 111 -13.62 10.79 2.22
N GLU A 112 -14.23 10.59 3.39
CA GLU A 112 -13.93 11.40 4.58
C GLU A 112 -12.47 11.25 5.03
N TRP A 113 -11.95 10.04 4.95
CA TRP A 113 -10.57 9.73 5.33
C TRP A 113 -9.55 10.44 4.43
N PHE A 114 -9.72 10.40 3.11
CA PHE A 114 -8.79 11.05 2.17
C PHE A 114 -8.93 12.57 2.12
N THR A 115 -10.16 13.09 2.26
CA THR A 115 -10.42 14.53 2.08
C THR A 115 -10.44 15.31 3.37
N GLY A 116 -10.62 14.67 4.51
CA GLY A 116 -10.90 15.32 5.79
C GLY A 116 -12.26 16.02 5.84
N ARG A 117 -13.08 15.89 4.80
CA ARG A 117 -14.39 16.57 4.70
C ARG A 117 -15.50 15.62 5.09
N ARG A 118 -16.34 16.06 6.02
CA ARG A 118 -17.52 15.29 6.44
C ARG A 118 -18.63 15.40 5.40
N LEU A 119 -19.24 14.24 5.04
CA LEU A 119 -20.43 14.19 4.18
C LEU A 119 -21.67 14.62 4.95
N ASP A 120 -22.55 15.37 4.27
CA ASP A 120 -23.85 15.77 4.81
C ASP A 120 -24.90 14.69 4.60
N VAL A 121 -24.76 13.62 5.38
CA VAL A 121 -25.68 12.47 5.42
C VAL A 121 -25.74 11.92 6.84
N PRO A 122 -26.85 11.24 7.22
CA PRO A 122 -26.97 10.57 8.51
C PRO A 122 -25.90 9.51 8.74
N ASP A 123 -25.61 9.23 9.99
CA ASP A 123 -24.74 8.13 10.37
C ASP A 123 -25.42 6.77 10.06
N THR A 124 -24.64 5.76 9.78
CA THR A 124 -25.14 4.39 9.56
C THR A 124 -25.80 3.85 10.82
N ALA A 125 -26.90 3.12 10.62
CA ALA A 125 -27.68 2.55 11.72
C ALA A 125 -26.85 1.70 12.69
N ALA A 126 -27.10 1.86 13.98
CA ALA A 126 -26.28 1.29 15.06
C ALA A 126 -26.28 -0.24 15.12
N ASN A 127 -27.30 -0.89 14.54
CA ASN A 127 -27.43 -2.35 14.49
C ASN A 127 -26.67 -3.00 13.33
N MET A 128 -26.01 -2.21 12.45
CA MET A 128 -25.20 -2.75 11.36
C MET A 128 -23.86 -3.30 11.88
N GLY A 129 -23.42 -4.41 11.29
CA GLY A 129 -22.08 -4.95 11.48
C GLY A 129 -20.99 -4.01 10.93
N TYR A 130 -19.76 -4.22 11.38
CA TYR A 130 -18.59 -3.51 10.84
C TYR A 130 -18.00 -4.27 9.66
N ASP A 131 -17.64 -3.51 8.62
CA ASP A 131 -16.85 -4.00 7.48
C ASP A 131 -15.45 -3.37 7.54
N ASP A 132 -14.44 -4.09 7.09
CA ASP A 132 -13.09 -3.56 7.02
C ASP A 132 -12.92 -2.57 5.86
N ALA A 133 -12.11 -1.52 6.07
CA ALA A 133 -11.80 -0.55 5.04
C ALA A 133 -11.05 -1.19 3.87
N ILE A 134 -10.09 -2.08 4.15
CA ILE A 134 -9.38 -2.89 3.16
C ILE A 134 -9.47 -4.38 3.53
N ASP A 135 -9.37 -5.24 2.54
CA ASP A 135 -9.35 -6.70 2.75
C ASP A 135 -7.99 -7.13 3.31
N GLY A 136 -7.94 -7.48 4.59
CA GLY A 136 -6.73 -7.95 5.26
C GLY A 136 -6.18 -9.28 4.73
N GLY A 137 -6.97 -10.04 3.95
CA GLY A 137 -6.48 -11.22 3.23
C GLY A 137 -5.76 -10.88 1.93
N GLN A 138 -5.93 -9.66 1.42
CA GLN A 138 -5.30 -9.20 0.18
C GLN A 138 -4.23 -8.14 0.41
N TYR A 139 -4.35 -7.37 1.48
CA TYR A 139 -3.47 -6.25 1.79
C TYR A 139 -2.94 -6.33 3.22
N LEU A 140 -1.75 -5.81 3.43
CA LEU A 140 -1.24 -5.57 4.77
C LEU A 140 -2.15 -4.56 5.47
N ALA A 141 -2.84 -5.01 6.50
CA ALA A 141 -3.76 -4.20 7.29
C ALA A 141 -3.19 -3.93 8.68
N ALA A 142 -3.64 -2.84 9.30
CA ALA A 142 -3.31 -2.56 10.69
C ALA A 142 -3.85 -3.68 11.61
N PRO A 143 -3.03 -4.23 12.52
CA PRO A 143 -3.41 -5.36 13.37
C PRO A 143 -4.46 -5.00 14.43
N ARG A 144 -4.64 -3.71 14.71
CA ARG A 144 -5.63 -3.17 15.66
C ARG A 144 -6.43 -2.07 14.98
N PRO A 145 -7.51 -2.43 14.26
CA PRO A 145 -8.31 -1.46 13.54
C PRO A 145 -9.07 -0.53 14.49
N GLU A 146 -9.19 0.73 14.10
CA GLU A 146 -10.04 1.69 14.79
C GLU A 146 -11.50 1.55 14.28
N ARG A 147 -12.47 1.54 15.20
CA ARG A 147 -13.89 1.44 14.85
C ARG A 147 -14.48 2.80 14.53
N VAL A 148 -14.74 3.07 13.26
CA VAL A 148 -15.43 4.27 12.80
C VAL A 148 -16.92 4.06 12.87
N ARG A 149 -17.54 4.50 13.99
CA ARG A 149 -18.95 4.26 14.32
C ARG A 149 -19.90 4.83 13.29
N ARG A 150 -19.57 6.01 12.76
CA ARG A 150 -20.38 6.71 11.76
C ARG A 150 -20.68 5.85 10.54
N TRP A 151 -19.69 5.13 10.03
CA TRP A 151 -19.82 4.34 8.82
C TRP A 151 -19.92 2.83 9.09
N ARG A 152 -19.80 2.41 10.36
CA ARG A 152 -19.66 0.98 10.68
C ARG A 152 -18.55 0.33 9.86
N VAL A 153 -17.42 0.99 9.82
CA VAL A 153 -16.21 0.53 9.14
C VAL A 153 -15.10 0.41 10.18
N ASN A 154 -14.35 -0.65 10.10
CA ASN A 154 -13.07 -0.80 10.80
C ASN A 154 -12.01 -0.08 9.95
N ASP A 155 -11.43 0.99 10.46
CA ASP A 155 -10.25 1.58 9.86
C ASP A 155 -9.05 0.69 10.17
N ASN A 156 -8.76 -0.22 9.25
CA ASN A 156 -7.63 -1.13 9.28
C ASN A 156 -6.53 -0.69 8.30
N LEU A 157 -6.53 0.59 7.90
CA LEU A 157 -5.50 1.15 7.04
C LEU A 157 -4.15 1.20 7.77
N PRO A 158 -3.03 0.85 7.09
CA PRO A 158 -1.72 0.76 7.75
C PRO A 158 -1.00 2.11 7.90
N GLY A 159 -1.72 3.21 7.78
CA GLY A 159 -1.13 4.55 7.84
C GLY A 159 -2.15 5.65 8.08
N SER A 160 -1.80 6.85 7.68
CA SER A 160 -2.63 8.06 7.78
C SER A 160 -2.92 8.64 6.39
N PRO A 161 -3.87 9.60 6.26
CA PRO A 161 -4.12 10.27 4.97
C PRO A 161 -2.88 10.91 4.34
N ALA A 162 -1.90 11.32 5.15
CA ALA A 162 -0.65 11.89 4.69
C ALA A 162 0.34 10.83 4.16
N PHE A 163 0.30 9.62 4.73
CA PHE A 163 1.15 8.51 4.31
C PHE A 163 0.49 7.17 4.67
N CYS A 164 0.02 6.46 3.66
CA CYS A 164 -0.57 5.14 3.82
C CYS A 164 -0.06 4.18 2.74
N PRO A 165 0.96 3.37 3.05
CA PRO A 165 1.46 2.38 2.11
C PRO A 165 0.43 1.28 1.91
N LEU A 166 0.11 0.98 0.65
CA LEU A 166 -0.76 -0.14 0.30
C LEU A 166 0.11 -1.31 -0.18
N VAL A 167 0.27 -2.31 0.67
CA VAL A 167 1.10 -3.49 0.39
C VAL A 167 0.21 -4.68 0.08
N TYR A 168 0.37 -5.22 -1.12
CA TYR A 168 -0.34 -6.41 -1.56
C TYR A 168 0.29 -7.68 -0.97
N LEU A 169 -0.55 -8.53 -0.39
CA LEU A 169 -0.16 -9.84 0.15
C LEU A 169 -0.39 -10.91 -0.93
N GLY A 170 0.62 -11.15 -1.77
CA GLY A 170 0.63 -12.29 -2.69
C GLY A 170 1.07 -13.58 -1.98
N PRO A 171 0.94 -14.73 -2.67
CA PRO A 171 1.38 -16.03 -2.13
C PRO A 171 2.85 -16.07 -1.69
N GLU A 172 3.67 -15.21 -2.28
CA GLU A 172 5.10 -15.06 -1.93
C GLU A 172 5.28 -14.29 -0.61
N ALA A 173 4.44 -13.27 -0.38
CA ALA A 173 4.46 -12.51 0.86
C ALA A 173 4.06 -13.39 2.04
N GLU A 174 3.03 -14.23 1.89
CA GLU A 174 2.59 -15.16 2.92
C GLU A 174 3.73 -16.11 3.33
N ARG A 175 4.49 -16.66 2.38
CA ARG A 175 5.67 -17.48 2.65
C ARG A 175 6.78 -16.72 3.36
N GLY A 176 7.00 -15.45 3.00
CA GLY A 176 7.98 -14.59 3.65
C GLY A 176 7.63 -14.25 5.11
N TRP A 177 6.34 -14.03 5.40
CA TRP A 177 5.86 -13.70 6.74
C TRP A 177 5.85 -14.90 7.70
N LEU A 178 5.69 -16.10 7.15
CA LEU A 178 5.76 -17.34 7.91
C LEU A 178 7.21 -17.80 8.16
N TYR A 179 8.20 -17.12 7.54
CA TYR A 179 9.59 -17.48 7.75
C TYR A 179 10.07 -17.03 9.15
N ASP A 180 10.32 -18.00 10.00
CA ASP A 180 10.89 -17.76 11.33
C ASP A 180 12.40 -17.48 11.22
N VAL A 181 12.72 -16.17 11.20
CA VAL A 181 14.10 -15.69 11.12
C VAL A 181 14.92 -16.16 12.33
N ALA A 182 14.32 -16.15 13.54
CA ALA A 182 15.01 -16.55 14.76
C ALA A 182 15.41 -18.03 14.70
N ALA A 183 14.46 -18.90 14.31
CA ALA A 183 14.77 -20.32 14.10
C ALA A 183 15.76 -20.54 12.94
N GLY A 184 15.75 -19.66 11.93
CA GLY A 184 16.75 -19.67 10.85
C GLY A 184 18.16 -19.37 11.35
N VAL A 185 18.30 -18.31 12.14
CA VAL A 185 19.58 -17.92 12.77
C VAL A 185 20.07 -19.00 13.73
N GLN A 186 19.16 -19.57 14.56
CA GLN A 186 19.55 -20.65 15.49
C GLN A 186 20.10 -21.88 14.74
N ARG A 187 19.46 -22.30 13.64
CA ARG A 187 19.98 -23.42 12.82
C ARG A 187 21.38 -23.13 12.25
N LEU A 188 21.64 -21.88 11.85
CA LEU A 188 22.96 -21.48 11.38
C LEU A 188 23.99 -21.50 12.53
N ASP A 189 23.58 -21.04 13.71
CA ASP A 189 24.41 -21.03 14.91
C ASP A 189 24.80 -22.46 15.32
N ASP A 190 23.81 -23.36 15.36
CA ASP A 190 24.01 -24.78 15.67
C ASP A 190 24.93 -25.49 14.65
N THR A 191 24.87 -25.05 13.37
CA THR A 191 25.64 -25.68 12.28
C THR A 191 27.08 -25.17 12.20
N TYR A 192 27.28 -23.85 12.36
CA TYR A 192 28.54 -23.18 12.07
C TYR A 192 29.22 -22.54 13.29
N GLY A 193 28.47 -22.42 14.39
CA GLY A 193 28.90 -21.77 15.62
C GLY A 193 28.82 -20.23 15.59
N PRO A 194 28.69 -19.61 16.80
CA PRO A 194 28.41 -18.18 16.93
C PRO A 194 29.56 -17.30 16.41
N GLU A 195 30.80 -17.75 16.55
CA GLU A 195 31.98 -16.98 16.11
C GLU A 195 32.01 -16.79 14.60
N LEU A 196 31.70 -17.85 13.83
CA LEU A 196 31.65 -17.76 12.37
C LEU A 196 30.49 -16.87 11.90
N LEU A 197 29.34 -16.95 12.56
CA LEU A 197 28.19 -16.08 12.26
C LEU A 197 28.51 -14.61 12.51
N LEU A 198 29.12 -14.27 13.64
CA LEU A 198 29.54 -12.90 13.95
C LEU A 198 30.53 -12.34 12.94
N ARG A 199 31.53 -13.13 12.55
CA ARG A 199 32.50 -12.73 11.52
C ARG A 199 31.86 -12.54 10.15
N SER A 200 30.94 -13.43 9.78
CA SER A 200 30.21 -13.35 8.52
C SER A 200 29.28 -12.15 8.50
N ALA A 201 28.59 -11.85 9.59
CA ALA A 201 27.74 -10.68 9.73
C ALA A 201 28.54 -9.38 9.62
N ALA A 202 29.67 -9.29 10.31
CA ALA A 202 30.57 -8.12 10.24
C ALA A 202 31.10 -7.89 8.80
N TRP A 203 31.51 -8.97 8.14
CA TRP A 203 31.98 -8.89 6.76
C TRP A 203 30.88 -8.47 5.79
N LEU A 204 29.68 -9.05 5.93
CA LEU A 204 28.51 -8.70 5.11
C LEU A 204 28.12 -7.23 5.31
N THR A 205 28.04 -6.76 6.55
CA THR A 205 27.75 -5.35 6.87
C THR A 205 28.76 -4.40 6.22
N PHE A 206 30.05 -4.74 6.27
CA PHE A 206 31.09 -3.93 5.60
C PHE A 206 30.92 -3.95 4.07
N LYS A 207 30.66 -5.11 3.48
CA LYS A 207 30.44 -5.27 2.03
C LYS A 207 29.23 -4.47 1.54
N GLU A 208 28.10 -4.57 2.24
CA GLU A 208 26.87 -3.84 1.91
C GLU A 208 27.07 -2.33 2.07
N SER A 209 27.73 -1.90 3.15
CA SER A 209 28.07 -0.48 3.36
C SER A 209 28.92 0.05 2.20
N ARG A 210 29.95 -0.69 1.79
CA ARG A 210 30.80 -0.30 0.65
C ARG A 210 30.02 -0.22 -0.65
N ALA A 211 29.09 -1.15 -0.89
CA ALA A 211 28.22 -1.12 -2.07
C ALA A 211 27.30 0.12 -2.08
N SER A 212 26.73 0.50 -0.93
CA SER A 212 25.94 1.72 -0.79
C SER A 212 26.75 2.98 -1.09
N PHE A 213 27.96 3.10 -0.54
CA PHE A 213 28.86 4.22 -0.84
C PHE A 213 29.30 4.26 -2.31
N ALA A 214 29.39 3.10 -2.96
CA ALA A 214 29.71 3.04 -4.39
C ALA A 214 28.61 3.64 -5.26
N VAL A 215 27.34 3.48 -4.88
CA VAL A 215 26.19 4.11 -5.57
C VAL A 215 26.29 5.64 -5.50
N GLU A 216 26.83 6.18 -4.41
CA GLU A 216 27.04 7.61 -4.20
C GLU A 216 28.39 8.12 -4.74
N HIS A 217 29.16 7.28 -5.45
CA HIS A 217 30.51 7.56 -5.95
C HIS A 217 31.54 7.85 -4.85
N GLU A 218 31.31 7.37 -3.64
CA GLU A 218 32.18 7.54 -2.46
C GLU A 218 32.90 6.24 -2.03
N ALA A 219 32.99 5.23 -2.90
CA ALA A 219 33.54 3.91 -2.57
C ALA A 219 35.03 3.95 -2.11
N ASP A 220 35.78 4.99 -2.49
CA ASP A 220 37.21 5.15 -2.13
C ASP A 220 37.40 5.68 -0.71
N GLN A 221 36.33 6.01 0.00
CA GLN A 221 36.40 6.52 1.37
C GLN A 221 36.31 5.39 2.42
N ASP A 222 37.27 4.46 2.40
CA ASP A 222 37.30 3.29 3.29
C ASP A 222 37.08 3.63 4.77
N HIS A 223 37.54 4.78 5.23
CA HIS A 223 37.37 5.20 6.62
C HIS A 223 35.91 5.57 6.95
N LYS A 224 35.15 6.14 6.00
CA LYS A 224 33.72 6.40 6.17
C LYS A 224 32.93 5.09 6.16
N VAL A 225 33.25 4.20 5.20
CA VAL A 225 32.60 2.87 5.10
C VAL A 225 32.78 2.08 6.40
N ARG A 226 34.02 2.09 6.97
CA ARG A 226 34.29 1.40 8.24
C ARG A 226 33.51 2.00 9.41
N ARG A 227 33.46 3.35 9.52
CA ARG A 227 32.67 3.99 10.57
C ARG A 227 31.17 3.68 10.44
N PHE A 228 30.65 3.71 9.23
CA PHE A 228 29.24 3.38 8.97
C PHE A 228 28.93 1.93 9.36
N ALA A 229 29.77 0.99 8.93
CA ALA A 229 29.62 -0.42 9.30
C ALA A 229 29.74 -0.66 10.82
N ALA A 230 30.65 0.07 11.49
CA ALA A 230 30.78 0.02 12.94
C ALA A 230 29.53 0.58 13.65
N ALA A 231 28.99 1.71 13.17
CA ALA A 231 27.76 2.30 13.70
C ALA A 231 26.56 1.34 13.56
N ILE A 232 26.42 0.65 12.41
CA ILE A 232 25.39 -0.38 12.24
C ILE A 232 25.55 -1.47 13.30
N GLY A 233 26.76 -2.00 13.50
CA GLY A 233 27.04 -3.05 14.49
C GLY A 233 26.79 -2.62 15.93
N GLU A 234 27.03 -1.34 16.25
CA GLU A 234 26.87 -0.79 17.59
C GLU A 234 25.40 -0.47 17.94
N PHE A 235 24.67 0.16 17.01
CA PHE A 235 23.37 0.73 17.29
C PHE A 235 22.18 -0.14 16.84
N SER A 236 22.36 -1.09 15.90
CA SER A 236 21.26 -1.93 15.42
C SER A 236 20.61 -2.74 16.52
N GLY A 237 19.30 -2.59 16.69
CA GLY A 237 18.48 -3.31 17.66
C GLY A 237 18.71 -2.90 19.12
N ARG A 238 19.48 -1.83 19.39
CA ARG A 238 19.80 -1.37 20.74
C ARG A 238 19.20 -0.01 21.12
N LEU A 239 18.56 0.65 20.17
CA LEU A 239 17.92 1.96 20.38
C LEU A 239 16.42 1.76 20.61
N ASP A 240 15.89 2.30 21.71
CA ASP A 240 14.45 2.25 22.02
C ASP A 240 13.64 3.10 21.03
N ASP A 241 14.13 4.27 20.67
CA ASP A 241 13.55 5.14 19.64
C ASP A 241 14.65 5.61 18.67
N PRO A 242 14.92 4.83 17.61
CA PRO A 242 16.00 5.15 16.65
C PRO A 242 15.75 6.43 15.84
N MET A 243 14.50 6.94 15.81
CA MET A 243 14.13 8.16 15.08
C MET A 243 14.12 9.41 15.95
N SER A 244 14.44 9.29 17.22
CA SER A 244 14.53 10.48 18.11
C SER A 244 15.66 11.42 17.64
N PRO A 245 15.50 12.75 17.78
CA PRO A 245 16.52 13.72 17.38
C PRO A 245 17.89 13.47 18.03
N GLU A 246 17.91 13.00 19.27
CA GLU A 246 19.12 12.69 20.01
C GLU A 246 19.86 11.48 19.40
N HIS A 247 19.15 10.38 19.11
CA HIS A 247 19.74 9.20 18.48
C HIS A 247 20.19 9.48 17.04
N LEU A 248 19.40 10.25 16.28
CA LEU A 248 19.79 10.66 14.94
C LEU A 248 21.09 11.49 14.94
N LEU A 249 21.24 12.42 15.89
CA LEU A 249 22.48 13.19 16.05
C LEU A 249 23.66 12.29 16.41
N THR A 250 23.47 11.36 17.33
CA THR A 250 24.49 10.39 17.73
C THR A 250 24.93 9.52 16.55
N LEU A 251 23.99 8.99 15.79
CA LEU A 251 24.27 8.22 14.56
C LEU A 251 25.02 9.07 13.52
N GLN A 252 24.59 10.31 13.31
CA GLN A 252 25.27 11.23 12.40
C GLN A 252 26.71 11.48 12.81
N GLN A 253 26.98 11.72 14.09
CA GLN A 253 28.33 11.93 14.61
C GLN A 253 29.19 10.67 14.47
N ALA A 254 28.62 9.48 14.76
CA ALA A 254 29.33 8.22 14.62
C ALA A 254 29.75 7.96 13.15
N VAL A 255 28.88 8.28 12.20
CA VAL A 255 29.14 8.06 10.76
C VAL A 255 30.08 9.12 10.17
N LEU A 256 29.82 10.40 10.40
CA LEU A 256 30.60 11.50 9.82
C LEU A 256 31.93 11.74 10.55
N GLY A 257 32.01 11.35 11.81
CA GLY A 257 33.15 11.64 12.68
C GLY A 257 33.05 13.03 13.32
N PRO A 258 33.98 13.34 14.25
CA PRO A 258 34.00 14.66 14.86
C PRO A 258 34.23 15.71 13.77
N ARG A 259 33.44 16.78 13.79
CA ARG A 259 33.71 17.95 12.96
C ARG A 259 35.07 18.49 13.31
N ALA A 260 35.96 18.55 12.34
CA ALA A 260 37.22 19.27 12.45
C ALA A 260 36.98 20.76 12.57
#